data_bb2cca1b7c2f4fb62fb61deed4325651
#
_entry.id   bb2cca1b7c2f4fb62fb61deed4325651
#
_cell.length_a   1.000
_cell.length_b   1.000
_cell.length_c   1.000
_cell.angle_alpha   90.00
_cell.angle_beta   90.00
_cell.angle_gamma   90.00
#
_symmetry.space_group_name_H-M   'P 1'
#
loop_
_entity.id
_entity.type
_entity.pdbx_description
1 polymer ?
#
loop_
_entity_poly.entity_id
_entity_poly.type
_entity_poly.pdbx_seq_one_letter_code
_entity_poly.pdbx_strand_id
1 'polypeptide(L)'
;MGIMTIDGQAIEFTDEPNVLSVIRKAGIDIPTLCYHSELSIYGACRLCTVEDDRGKTFASCSEKPRDGMIIYTNTPRLMRYRKLILELLLAAHCRDCTTCIKSGECHLQELAHRMGVHEIRFENVREIQPIDTSSHAIIRDPNKCILCGDCVRMCDN
;
A
#
# COMPACT_ATOMS: atom_id res chain seq x y z
N MET A 1 -0.07 19.46 18.35
CA MET A 1 -1.42 19.84 17.88
C MET A 1 -1.25 20.77 16.69
N GLY A 2 -1.94 20.53 15.60
CA GLY A 2 -1.90 21.36 14.40
C GLY A 2 -3.12 21.10 13.53
N ILE A 3 -3.26 21.85 12.45
CA ILE A 3 -4.33 21.70 11.46
C ILE A 3 -3.70 21.47 10.11
N MET A 4 -4.18 20.47 9.37
CA MET A 4 -3.80 20.26 7.99
C MET A 4 -5.05 20.20 7.10
N THR A 5 -4.90 20.54 5.83
CA THR A 5 -5.99 20.50 4.87
C THR A 5 -5.87 19.25 4.00
N ILE A 6 -6.90 18.41 4.01
CA ILE A 6 -6.97 17.16 3.22
C ILE A 6 -8.15 17.27 2.26
N ASP A 7 -7.90 17.26 0.96
CA ASP A 7 -8.92 17.40 -0.10
C ASP A 7 -9.86 18.62 0.12
N GLY A 8 -9.32 19.73 0.65
CA GLY A 8 -10.05 20.95 0.95
C GLY A 8 -10.73 21.00 2.32
N GLN A 9 -10.63 19.95 3.14
CA GLN A 9 -11.19 19.91 4.50
C GLN A 9 -10.09 20.14 5.53
N ALA A 10 -10.32 21.02 6.50
CA ALA A 10 -9.42 21.27 7.61
C ALA A 10 -9.58 20.16 8.66
N ILE A 11 -8.50 19.44 8.95
CA ILE A 11 -8.46 18.31 9.90
C ILE A 11 -7.47 18.61 11.01
N GLU A 12 -7.92 18.54 12.24
CA GLU A 12 -7.07 18.67 13.42
C GLU A 12 -6.32 17.37 13.71
N PHE A 13 -5.05 17.50 14.04
CA PHE A 13 -4.21 16.40 14.51
C PHE A 13 -3.45 16.76 15.77
N THR A 14 -3.06 15.78 16.57
CA THR A 14 -2.35 15.98 17.85
C THR A 14 -1.00 15.26 17.84
N ASP A 15 -1.03 13.95 17.88
CA ASP A 15 0.13 13.05 18.03
C ASP A 15 0.11 11.88 17.02
N GLU A 16 -0.70 12.01 15.98
CA GLU A 16 -0.75 10.99 14.94
C GLU A 16 0.65 10.74 14.36
N PRO A 17 1.10 9.46 14.27
CA PRO A 17 2.48 9.10 13.93
C PRO A 17 2.87 9.48 12.51
N ASN A 18 1.90 9.59 11.62
CA ASN A 18 2.10 9.89 10.21
C ASN A 18 0.85 10.50 9.57
N VAL A 19 1.03 11.06 8.37
CA VAL A 19 -0.05 11.69 7.57
C VAL A 19 -1.16 10.69 7.24
N LEU A 20 -0.83 9.40 7.01
CA LEU A 20 -1.83 8.37 6.73
C LEU A 20 -2.82 8.21 7.89
N SER A 21 -2.34 8.28 9.14
CA SER A 21 -3.21 8.18 10.32
C SER A 21 -4.18 9.35 10.41
N VAL A 22 -3.76 10.57 10.05
CA VAL A 22 -4.65 11.74 10.00
C VAL A 22 -5.69 11.58 8.89
N ILE A 23 -5.29 11.10 7.71
CA ILE A 23 -6.20 10.83 6.58
C ILE A 23 -7.28 9.82 6.98
N ARG A 24 -6.89 8.72 7.64
CA ARG A 24 -7.83 7.69 8.12
C ARG A 24 -8.76 8.20 9.21
N LYS A 25 -8.26 9.05 10.12
CA LYS A 25 -9.07 9.74 11.14
C LYS A 25 -10.14 10.64 10.49
N ALA A 26 -9.84 11.25 9.36
CA ALA A 26 -10.80 12.02 8.57
C ALA A 26 -11.83 11.15 7.81
N GLY A 27 -11.80 9.83 7.95
CA GLY A 27 -12.70 8.90 7.27
C GLY A 27 -12.36 8.66 5.79
N ILE A 28 -11.18 9.09 5.34
CA ILE A 28 -10.74 8.92 3.95
C ILE A 28 -10.00 7.60 3.81
N ASP A 29 -10.50 6.72 2.94
CA ASP A 29 -9.89 5.43 2.66
C ASP A 29 -8.78 5.56 1.61
N ILE A 30 -7.54 5.40 2.07
CA ILE A 30 -6.34 5.30 1.22
C ILE A 30 -5.83 3.85 1.22
N PRO A 31 -5.59 3.25 0.05
CA PRO A 31 -5.09 1.88 -0.05
C PRO A 31 -3.66 1.75 0.48
N THR A 32 -3.40 0.66 1.16
CA THR A 32 -2.06 0.26 1.63
C THR A 32 -1.91 -1.26 1.49
N LEU A 33 -0.69 -1.74 1.28
CA LEU A 33 -0.36 -3.18 1.33
C LEU A 33 0.79 -3.50 2.29
N CYS A 34 1.58 -2.50 2.68
CA CYS A 34 2.76 -2.68 3.53
C CYS A 34 2.70 -1.90 4.85
N TYR A 35 1.59 -1.22 5.14
CA TYR A 35 1.43 -0.48 6.38
C TYR A 35 0.58 -1.24 7.38
N HIS A 36 1.14 -1.46 8.56
CA HIS A 36 0.44 -1.98 9.73
C HIS A 36 0.77 -1.08 10.92
N SER A 37 -0.25 -0.77 11.77
CA SER A 37 -0.09 0.14 12.93
C SER A 37 0.91 -0.36 13.95
N GLU A 38 1.01 -1.67 14.12
CA GLU A 38 1.86 -2.34 15.12
C GLU A 38 3.28 -2.62 14.62
N LEU A 39 3.59 -2.32 13.36
CA LEU A 39 4.89 -2.59 12.76
C LEU A 39 5.62 -1.29 12.41
N SER A 40 6.94 -1.37 12.35
CA SER A 40 7.78 -0.28 11.86
C SER A 40 7.37 0.16 10.45
N ILE A 41 7.57 1.43 10.14
CA ILE A 41 7.21 2.00 8.83
C ILE A 41 8.19 1.50 7.77
N TYR A 42 7.66 0.96 6.66
CA TYR A 42 8.47 0.45 5.55
C TYR A 42 8.35 1.29 4.26
N GLY A 43 7.13 1.72 3.91
CA GLY A 43 6.88 2.59 2.76
C GLY A 43 7.11 1.94 1.38
N ALA A 44 7.17 0.60 1.28
CA ALA A 44 7.54 -0.11 0.07
C ALA A 44 6.46 -0.08 -1.02
N CYS A 45 5.19 -0.30 -0.67
CA CYS A 45 4.13 -0.48 -1.67
C CYS A 45 3.74 0.82 -2.40
N ARG A 46 3.98 2.00 -1.81
CA ARG A 46 3.69 3.33 -2.36
C ARG A 46 2.21 3.60 -2.72
N LEU A 47 1.29 2.72 -2.37
CA LEU A 47 -0.15 2.91 -2.65
C LEU A 47 -0.75 4.07 -1.86
N CYS A 48 -0.20 4.37 -0.67
CA CYS A 48 -0.60 5.49 0.16
C CYS A 48 -0.08 6.85 -0.30
N THR A 49 0.48 6.94 -1.52
CA THR A 49 1.01 8.20 -2.06
C THR A 49 -0.08 9.27 -2.15
N VAL A 50 0.25 10.46 -1.68
CA VAL A 50 -0.54 11.69 -1.74
C VAL A 50 0.24 12.78 -2.46
N GLU A 51 -0.41 13.88 -2.81
CA GLU A 51 0.17 15.02 -3.51
C GLU A 51 0.00 16.29 -2.66
N ASP A 52 1.04 17.11 -2.53
CA ASP A 52 0.93 18.41 -1.86
C ASP A 52 0.42 19.51 -2.81
N ASP A 53 0.22 20.72 -2.29
CA ASP A 53 -0.23 21.90 -3.03
C ASP A 53 0.74 22.37 -4.13
N ARG A 54 2.00 21.87 -4.10
CA ARG A 54 3.05 22.16 -5.10
C ARG A 54 3.19 21.05 -6.14
N GLY A 55 2.34 20.01 -6.07
CA GLY A 55 2.40 18.86 -6.97
C GLY A 55 3.47 17.84 -6.64
N LYS A 56 4.14 17.94 -5.47
CA LYS A 56 5.08 16.92 -5.01
C LYS A 56 4.33 15.73 -4.41
N THR A 57 4.72 14.53 -4.79
CA THR A 57 4.12 13.30 -4.29
C THR A 57 5.01 12.63 -3.24
N PHE A 58 4.40 12.09 -2.19
CA PHE A 58 5.09 11.36 -1.12
C PHE A 58 4.19 10.27 -0.52
N ALA A 59 4.80 9.30 0.16
CA ALA A 59 4.08 8.25 0.85
C ALA A 59 3.57 8.75 2.21
N SER A 60 2.26 8.83 2.38
CA SER A 60 1.63 9.36 3.61
C SER A 60 1.95 8.53 4.86
N CYS A 61 2.25 7.24 4.72
CA CYS A 61 2.62 6.37 5.85
C CYS A 61 4.00 6.70 6.46
N SER A 62 4.89 7.36 5.72
CA SER A 62 6.27 7.66 6.15
C SER A 62 6.53 9.14 6.44
N GLU A 63 5.56 10.01 6.20
CA GLU A 63 5.70 11.46 6.44
C GLU A 63 4.95 11.85 7.72
N LYS A 64 5.57 12.69 8.55
CA LYS A 64 4.92 13.25 9.75
C LYS A 64 3.98 14.39 9.37
N PRO A 65 2.80 14.49 10.02
CA PRO A 65 1.91 15.62 9.81
C PRO A 65 2.56 16.92 10.31
N ARG A 66 2.32 18.01 9.59
CA ARG A 66 2.81 19.36 9.92
C ARG A 66 1.66 20.37 9.86
N ASP A 67 1.70 21.33 10.75
CA ASP A 67 0.72 22.41 10.75
C ASP A 67 0.74 23.18 9.42
N GLY A 68 -0.44 23.52 8.92
CA GLY A 68 -0.60 24.18 7.62
C GLY A 68 -0.34 23.32 6.38
N MET A 69 -0.08 22.00 6.52
CA MET A 69 0.12 21.10 5.39
C MET A 69 -1.17 20.98 4.57
N ILE A 70 -1.06 21.10 3.25
CA ILE A 70 -2.17 20.91 2.30
C ILE A 70 -1.86 19.70 1.43
N ILE A 71 -2.77 18.73 1.39
CA ILE A 71 -2.60 17.52 0.61
C ILE A 71 -3.88 17.12 -0.11
N TYR A 72 -3.67 16.41 -1.22
CA TYR A 72 -4.71 15.79 -2.03
C TYR A 72 -4.52 14.28 -2.05
N THR A 73 -5.61 13.55 -1.82
CA THR A 73 -5.58 12.08 -1.72
C THR A 73 -6.07 11.39 -2.98
N ASN A 74 -6.83 12.08 -3.82
CA ASN A 74 -7.57 11.47 -4.93
C ASN A 74 -7.51 12.30 -6.22
N THR A 75 -6.29 12.65 -6.67
CA THR A 75 -6.11 13.31 -7.98
C THR A 75 -6.08 12.28 -9.12
N PRO A 76 -6.41 12.66 -10.38
CA PRO A 76 -6.28 11.77 -11.54
C PRO A 76 -4.86 11.20 -11.70
N ARG A 77 -3.84 11.95 -11.27
CA ARG A 77 -2.44 11.53 -11.26
C ARG A 77 -2.20 10.40 -10.25
N LEU A 78 -2.70 10.56 -9.02
CA LEU A 78 -2.58 9.56 -7.96
C LEU A 78 -3.33 8.26 -8.30
N MET A 79 -4.50 8.37 -8.92
CA MET A 79 -5.26 7.21 -9.38
C MET A 79 -4.50 6.42 -10.43
N ARG A 80 -3.86 7.09 -11.40
CA ARG A 80 -2.99 6.45 -12.39
C ARG A 80 -1.79 5.78 -11.73
N TYR A 81 -1.17 6.42 -10.73
CA TYR A 81 -0.04 5.82 -10.01
C TYR A 81 -0.45 4.55 -9.25
N ARG A 82 -1.55 4.58 -8.52
CA ARG A 82 -2.05 3.41 -7.80
C ARG A 82 -2.37 2.25 -8.74
N LYS A 83 -3.05 2.54 -9.85
CA LYS A 83 -3.32 1.53 -10.88
C LYS A 83 -2.04 0.93 -11.44
N LEU A 84 -1.06 1.75 -11.80
CA LEU A 84 0.24 1.31 -12.31
C LEU A 84 1.00 0.45 -11.29
N ILE A 85 1.01 0.85 -10.02
CA ILE A 85 1.66 0.08 -8.95
C ILE A 85 1.02 -1.30 -8.80
N LEU A 86 -0.32 -1.38 -8.79
CA LEU A 86 -1.02 -2.66 -8.71
C LEU A 86 -0.77 -3.54 -9.92
N GLU A 87 -0.71 -2.96 -11.12
CA GLU A 87 -0.37 -3.65 -12.36
C GLU A 87 1.05 -4.24 -12.29
N LEU A 88 2.04 -3.48 -11.80
CA LEU A 88 3.41 -3.96 -11.59
C LEU A 88 3.50 -5.07 -10.53
N LEU A 89 2.78 -4.94 -9.42
CA LEU A 89 2.70 -5.99 -8.40
C LEU A 89 2.11 -7.28 -8.96
N LEU A 90 1.04 -7.17 -9.75
CA LEU A 90 0.41 -8.32 -10.40
C LEU A 90 1.28 -8.91 -11.51
N ALA A 91 2.09 -8.12 -12.21
CA ALA A 91 3.05 -8.62 -13.19
C ALA A 91 4.09 -9.55 -12.56
N ALA A 92 4.54 -9.21 -11.34
CA ALA A 92 5.51 -10.01 -10.59
C ALA A 92 4.89 -11.11 -9.71
N HIS A 93 3.57 -11.27 -9.74
CA HIS A 93 2.82 -12.24 -8.92
C HIS A 93 2.41 -13.47 -9.74
N CYS A 94 2.26 -14.64 -9.10
CA CYS A 94 1.87 -15.88 -9.79
C CYS A 94 0.50 -15.83 -10.47
N ARG A 95 -0.43 -15.01 -9.99
CA ARG A 95 -1.79 -14.80 -10.53
C ARG A 95 -2.70 -16.04 -10.55
N ASP A 96 -2.35 -17.11 -9.85
CA ASP A 96 -3.18 -18.33 -9.74
C ASP A 96 -4.33 -18.12 -8.74
N CYS A 97 -5.12 -17.06 -8.96
CA CYS A 97 -6.15 -16.62 -8.02
C CYS A 97 -7.22 -17.67 -7.77
N THR A 98 -7.60 -18.45 -8.78
CA THR A 98 -8.64 -19.47 -8.68
C THR A 98 -8.29 -20.62 -7.74
N THR A 99 -7.01 -20.94 -7.60
CA THR A 99 -6.49 -22.01 -6.73
C THR A 99 -5.79 -21.47 -5.48
N CYS A 100 -5.76 -20.15 -5.31
CA CYS A 100 -5.10 -19.51 -4.19
C CYS A 100 -5.92 -19.62 -2.90
N ILE A 101 -5.28 -20.01 -1.79
CA ILE A 101 -5.91 -20.08 -0.47
C ILE A 101 -6.48 -18.71 0.00
N LYS A 102 -5.99 -17.60 -0.54
CA LYS A 102 -6.48 -16.25 -0.26
C LYS A 102 -7.53 -15.74 -1.23
N SER A 103 -8.00 -16.56 -2.17
CA SER A 103 -9.03 -16.14 -3.13
C SER A 103 -10.30 -15.69 -2.41
N GLY A 104 -10.81 -14.52 -2.77
CA GLY A 104 -11.98 -13.89 -2.12
C GLY A 104 -11.65 -13.06 -0.87
N GLU A 105 -10.52 -13.29 -0.21
CA GLU A 105 -10.05 -12.51 0.95
C GLU A 105 -8.69 -11.84 0.69
N CYS A 106 -8.31 -11.72 -0.58
CA CYS A 106 -7.01 -11.17 -0.98
C CYS A 106 -7.10 -9.67 -1.18
N HIS A 107 -6.41 -8.91 -0.32
CA HIS A 107 -6.38 -7.45 -0.40
C HIS A 107 -5.77 -6.93 -1.72
N LEU A 108 -4.78 -7.62 -2.29
CA LEU A 108 -4.26 -7.27 -3.61
C LEU A 108 -5.32 -7.44 -4.72
N GLN A 109 -6.09 -8.52 -4.67
CA GLN A 109 -7.18 -8.80 -5.61
C GLN A 109 -8.30 -7.76 -5.50
N GLU A 110 -8.71 -7.43 -4.28
CA GLU A 110 -9.70 -6.40 -3.99
C GLU A 110 -9.27 -5.02 -4.54
N LEU A 111 -8.03 -4.61 -4.25
CA LEU A 111 -7.49 -3.35 -4.73
C LEU A 111 -7.37 -3.30 -6.25
N ALA A 112 -6.95 -4.39 -6.88
CA ALA A 112 -6.88 -4.50 -8.33
C ALA A 112 -8.26 -4.31 -8.99
N HIS A 113 -9.29 -4.95 -8.44
CA HIS A 113 -10.67 -4.78 -8.88
C HIS A 113 -11.15 -3.34 -8.69
N ARG A 114 -10.97 -2.77 -7.49
CA ARG A 114 -11.37 -1.40 -7.14
C ARG A 114 -10.71 -0.34 -8.04
N MET A 115 -9.45 -0.54 -8.43
CA MET A 115 -8.70 0.38 -9.30
C MET A 115 -8.88 0.06 -10.80
N GLY A 116 -9.72 -0.90 -11.17
CA GLY A 116 -10.00 -1.26 -12.56
C GLY A 116 -8.77 -1.78 -13.30
N VAL A 117 -7.96 -2.62 -12.67
CA VAL A 117 -6.85 -3.31 -13.31
C VAL A 117 -7.39 -4.55 -14.01
N HIS A 118 -7.68 -4.44 -15.30
CA HIS A 118 -8.21 -5.54 -16.11
C HIS A 118 -7.16 -6.21 -16.99
N GLU A 119 -6.08 -5.49 -17.26
CA GLU A 119 -4.99 -5.93 -18.12
C GLU A 119 -3.65 -5.69 -17.42
N ILE A 120 -2.70 -6.59 -17.61
CA ILE A 120 -1.34 -6.47 -17.12
C ILE A 120 -0.42 -6.34 -18.32
N ARG A 121 0.06 -5.13 -18.56
CA ARG A 121 0.88 -4.76 -19.73
C ARG A 121 2.35 -5.13 -19.56
N PHE A 122 2.78 -5.42 -18.33
CA PHE A 122 4.18 -5.71 -18.02
C PHE A 122 4.44 -7.21 -18.02
N GLU A 123 5.56 -7.60 -18.61
CA GLU A 123 6.04 -8.98 -18.55
C GLU A 123 6.52 -9.33 -17.15
N ASN A 124 6.32 -10.58 -16.76
CA ASN A 124 6.89 -11.10 -15.52
C ASN A 124 8.38 -11.39 -15.72
N VAL A 125 9.23 -10.57 -15.13
CA VAL A 125 10.69 -10.77 -15.12
C VAL A 125 11.18 -11.56 -13.90
N ARG A 126 10.27 -11.96 -13.00
CA ARG A 126 10.60 -12.71 -11.79
C ARG A 126 10.67 -14.19 -12.10
N GLU A 127 11.82 -14.81 -11.79
CA GLU A 127 11.97 -16.26 -11.88
C GLU A 127 11.04 -16.96 -10.87
N ILE A 128 10.46 -18.09 -11.32
CA ILE A 128 9.66 -18.96 -10.46
C ILE A 128 10.59 -19.61 -9.43
N GLN A 129 10.27 -19.40 -8.16
CA GLN A 129 11.03 -19.95 -7.04
C GLN A 129 10.36 -21.22 -6.50
N PRO A 130 11.12 -22.20 -6.01
CA PRO A 130 10.55 -23.36 -5.33
C PRO A 130 9.83 -22.93 -4.05
N ILE A 131 8.79 -23.69 -3.71
CA ILE A 131 8.10 -23.52 -2.42
C ILE A 131 9.05 -23.97 -1.30
N ASP A 132 9.24 -23.11 -0.31
CA ASP A 132 10.05 -23.39 0.86
C ASP A 132 9.23 -24.15 1.91
N THR A 133 9.60 -25.39 2.15
CA THR A 133 9.01 -26.31 3.15
C THR A 133 10.04 -26.72 4.21
N SER A 134 11.12 -25.98 4.37
CA SER A 134 12.20 -26.28 5.33
C SER A 134 11.75 -26.26 6.78
N SER A 135 10.69 -25.53 7.09
CA SER A 135 10.07 -25.48 8.41
C SER A 135 8.82 -26.36 8.49
N HIS A 136 8.64 -27.09 9.59
CA HIS A 136 7.41 -27.84 9.85
C HIS A 136 6.21 -26.92 10.19
N ALA A 137 6.46 -25.70 10.66
CA ALA A 137 5.43 -24.76 11.10
C ALA A 137 4.97 -23.77 10.00
N ILE A 138 5.84 -23.46 9.04
CA ILE A 138 5.60 -22.43 8.04
C ILE A 138 5.96 -22.95 6.64
N ILE A 139 5.01 -22.89 5.74
CA ILE A 139 5.25 -23.12 4.30
C ILE A 139 5.25 -21.74 3.63
N ARG A 140 6.32 -21.43 2.91
CA ARG A 140 6.46 -20.17 2.18
C ARG A 140 6.47 -20.41 0.67
N ASP A 141 5.52 -19.76 -0.01
CA ASP A 141 5.52 -19.67 -1.48
C ASP A 141 6.03 -18.28 -1.90
N PRO A 142 7.29 -18.16 -2.37
CA PRO A 142 7.86 -16.87 -2.77
C PRO A 142 7.14 -16.25 -3.97
N ASN A 143 6.47 -17.05 -4.81
CA ASN A 143 5.76 -16.56 -6.00
C ASN A 143 4.48 -15.78 -5.66
N LYS A 144 3.97 -15.96 -4.45
CA LYS A 144 2.81 -15.23 -3.90
C LYS A 144 3.21 -14.02 -3.05
N CYS A 145 4.51 -13.77 -2.91
CA CYS A 145 5.02 -12.69 -2.09
C CYS A 145 4.93 -11.34 -2.82
N ILE A 146 4.27 -10.36 -2.19
CA ILE A 146 4.15 -8.97 -2.67
C ILE A 146 5.23 -8.03 -2.14
N LEU A 147 6.23 -8.56 -1.43
CA LEU A 147 7.35 -7.82 -0.84
C LEU A 147 6.92 -6.72 0.14
N CYS A 148 5.82 -6.90 0.88
CA CYS A 148 5.35 -5.93 1.88
C CYS A 148 6.27 -5.83 3.11
N GLY A 149 7.06 -6.85 3.39
CA GLY A 149 7.97 -6.89 4.52
C GLY A 149 7.31 -7.12 5.88
N ASP A 150 5.99 -7.36 5.96
CA ASP A 150 5.28 -7.50 7.22
C ASP A 150 5.81 -8.67 8.06
N CYS A 151 6.04 -9.83 7.44
CA CYS A 151 6.58 -11.01 8.14
C CYS A 151 8.00 -10.78 8.68
N VAL A 152 8.85 -10.03 7.96
CA VAL A 152 10.21 -9.70 8.43
C VAL A 152 10.13 -8.77 9.62
N ARG A 153 9.38 -7.67 9.52
CA ARG A 153 9.24 -6.67 10.57
C ARG A 153 8.53 -7.19 11.82
N MET A 154 7.67 -8.22 11.67
CA MET A 154 7.05 -8.88 12.82
C MET A 154 8.08 -9.64 13.66
N CYS A 155 9.15 -10.13 13.05
CA CYS A 155 10.23 -10.82 13.76
C CYS A 155 11.29 -9.87 14.33
N ASP A 156 11.35 -8.62 13.83
CA ASP A 156 12.32 -7.60 14.26
C ASP A 156 11.83 -6.78 15.48
N ASN A 157 10.59 -6.98 15.92
CA ASN A 157 9.96 -6.27 17.04
C ASN A 157 10.14 -7.01 18.37
#